data_9c2879eee86821b2a82f0d682007f663
#
_entry.id   9c2879eee86821b2a82f0d682007f663
#
_cell.length_a   1.000
_cell.length_b   1.000
_cell.length_c   1.000
_cell.angle_alpha   90.00
_cell.angle_beta   90.00
_cell.angle_gamma   90.00
#
_symmetry.space_group_name_H-M   'P 1'
#
loop_
_entity.id
_entity.type
_entity.pdbx_description
1 polymer ?
#
loop_
_entity_poly.entity_id
_entity_poly.type
_entity_poly.pdbx_seq_one_letter_code
_entity_poly.pdbx_strand_id
1 'polypeptide(L)' 'MKRIKAACICQTLHFQLKEDLAHDDAVRMVQQEVVHYKAGLERNHTRYKILEELPQADGSVIVKVIKQYNACPVGDYLN' A
#
# COMPACT_ATOMS: atom_id res chain seq x y z
N MET A 1 29.95 7.84 8.46
CA MET A 1 28.92 6.79 8.45
C MET A 1 27.59 7.36 8.93
N LYS A 2 26.55 7.14 8.15
CA LYS A 2 25.22 7.58 8.56
C LYS A 2 24.65 6.66 9.62
N ARG A 3 24.09 7.26 10.65
CA ARG A 3 23.35 6.53 11.67
C ARG A 3 21.87 6.82 11.49
N ILE A 4 21.11 5.77 11.19
CA ILE A 4 19.68 5.89 11.02
C ILE A 4 19.01 5.35 12.28
N LYS A 5 18.40 6.26 13.05
CA LYS A 5 17.68 5.88 14.25
C LYS A 5 16.34 5.21 13.91
N ALA A 6 15.68 5.74 12.92
CA ALA A 6 14.40 5.21 12.44
C ALA A 6 14.20 5.68 11.02
N ALA A 7 13.55 4.86 10.20
CA ALA A 7 13.28 5.22 8.82
C ALA A 7 12.02 4.53 8.32
N CYS A 8 11.20 5.28 7.60
CA CYS A 8 9.99 4.77 6.94
C CYS A 8 9.89 5.36 5.55
N ILE A 9 9.19 4.67 4.66
CA ILE A 9 8.91 5.11 3.32
C ILE A 9 7.43 5.43 3.21
N CYS A 10 7.12 6.64 2.73
CA CYS A 10 5.74 7.00 2.38
C CYS A 10 5.54 6.72 0.89
N GLN A 11 4.51 5.94 0.57
CA GLN A 11 4.17 5.60 -0.81
C GLN A 11 2.71 5.89 -1.10
N THR A 12 2.45 6.31 -2.33
CA THR A 12 1.09 6.41 -2.86
C THR A 12 0.99 5.41 -4.01
N LEU A 13 0.04 4.50 -3.91
CA LEU A 13 -0.19 3.47 -4.92
C LEU A 13 -1.56 3.70 -5.54
N HIS A 14 -1.61 3.72 -6.87
CA HIS A 14 -2.87 3.84 -7.59
C HIS A 14 -3.15 2.53 -8.33
N PHE A 15 -4.11 1.76 -7.81
CA PHE A 15 -4.53 0.50 -8.41
C PHE A 15 -5.57 0.80 -9.48
N GLN A 16 -5.12 0.88 -10.73
CA GLN A 16 -5.96 1.26 -11.86
C GLN A 16 -6.73 0.05 -12.41
N LEU A 17 -7.85 0.33 -13.05
CA LEU A 17 -8.65 -0.70 -13.71
C LEU A 17 -7.94 -1.20 -14.96
N LYS A 18 -8.07 -2.50 -15.25
CA LYS A 18 -7.60 -3.07 -16.50
C LYS A 18 -8.60 -2.77 -17.60
N GLU A 19 -8.10 -2.30 -18.75
CA GLU A 19 -8.93 -1.87 -19.86
C GLU A 19 -9.57 -3.04 -20.62
N ASP A 20 -8.95 -4.21 -20.57
CA ASP A 20 -9.39 -5.38 -21.31
C ASP A 20 -10.46 -6.21 -20.58
N LEU A 21 -10.93 -5.74 -19.42
CA LEU A 21 -11.95 -6.41 -18.63
C LEU A 21 -13.24 -5.60 -18.60
N ALA A 22 -14.36 -6.28 -18.40
CA ALA A 22 -15.62 -5.60 -18.09
C ALA A 22 -15.45 -4.79 -16.80
N HIS A 23 -16.18 -3.66 -16.69
CA HIS A 23 -16.01 -2.74 -15.57
C HIS A 23 -16.15 -3.44 -14.20
N ASP A 24 -17.18 -4.28 -14.03
CA ASP A 24 -17.41 -4.95 -12.75
C ASP A 24 -16.27 -5.92 -12.41
N ASP A 25 -15.75 -6.62 -13.42
CA ASP A 25 -14.62 -7.53 -13.23
C ASP A 25 -13.34 -6.76 -12.91
N ALA A 26 -13.13 -5.63 -13.57
CA ALA A 26 -11.95 -4.78 -13.33
C ALA A 26 -11.97 -4.22 -11.92
N VAL A 27 -13.13 -3.76 -11.44
CA VAL A 27 -13.28 -3.26 -10.06
C VAL A 27 -12.98 -4.36 -9.05
N ARG A 28 -13.50 -5.57 -9.30
CA ARG A 28 -13.26 -6.71 -8.43
C ARG A 28 -11.77 -7.06 -8.36
N MET A 29 -11.08 -7.01 -9.50
CA MET A 29 -9.64 -7.27 -9.52
C MET A 29 -8.84 -6.23 -8.75
N VAL A 30 -9.22 -4.95 -8.85
CA VAL A 30 -8.55 -3.89 -8.09
C VAL A 30 -8.67 -4.16 -6.59
N GLN A 31 -9.86 -4.55 -6.13
CA GLN A 31 -10.06 -4.86 -4.72
C GLN A 31 -9.21 -6.04 -4.28
N GLN A 32 -9.08 -7.07 -5.12
CA GLN A 32 -8.21 -8.21 -4.83
C GLN A 32 -6.74 -7.82 -4.81
N GLU A 33 -6.31 -6.94 -5.71
CA GLU A 33 -4.93 -6.46 -5.73
C GLU A 33 -4.57 -5.69 -4.46
N VAL A 34 -5.50 -4.86 -3.97
CA VAL A 34 -5.28 -4.12 -2.71
C VAL A 34 -5.12 -5.10 -1.55
N VAL A 35 -6.01 -6.08 -1.44
CA VAL A 35 -5.94 -7.09 -0.38
C VAL A 35 -4.64 -7.89 -0.50
N HIS A 36 -4.25 -8.26 -1.70
CA HIS A 36 -3.03 -9.02 -1.94
C HIS A 36 -1.78 -8.23 -1.56
N TYR A 37 -1.78 -6.93 -1.87
CA TYR A 37 -0.68 -6.06 -1.48
C TYR A 37 -0.51 -6.02 0.05
N LYS A 38 -1.61 -5.82 0.77
CA LYS A 38 -1.57 -5.80 2.24
C LYS A 38 -1.10 -7.13 2.81
N ALA A 39 -1.59 -8.25 2.26
CA ALA A 39 -1.17 -9.57 2.69
C ALA A 39 0.32 -9.80 2.44
N GLY A 40 0.86 -9.25 1.35
CA GLY A 40 2.29 -9.31 1.05
C GLY A 40 3.13 -8.60 2.10
N LEU A 41 2.69 -7.42 2.54
CA LEU A 41 3.38 -6.68 3.60
C LEU A 41 3.43 -7.49 4.90
N GLU A 42 2.33 -8.12 5.26
CA GLU A 42 2.27 -8.94 6.47
C GLU A 42 3.10 -10.21 6.34
N ARG A 43 3.07 -10.86 5.17
CA ARG A 43 3.85 -12.08 4.91
C ARG A 43 5.35 -11.81 5.04
N ASN A 44 5.79 -10.63 4.59
CA ASN A 44 7.20 -10.24 4.66
C ASN A 44 7.59 -9.63 6.00
N HIS A 45 6.66 -9.59 6.96
CA HIS A 45 6.86 -8.99 8.27
C HIS A 45 7.26 -7.51 8.18
N THR A 46 6.83 -6.84 7.13
CA THR A 46 7.07 -5.41 6.96
C THR A 46 6.13 -4.63 7.86
N ARG A 47 6.66 -3.79 8.73
CA ARG A 47 5.84 -2.91 9.56
C ARG A 47 5.30 -1.78 8.70
N TYR A 48 3.99 -1.55 8.77
CA TYR A 48 3.35 -0.56 7.92
C TYR A 48 2.11 0.03 8.61
N LYS A 49 1.66 1.15 8.07
CA LYS A 49 0.39 1.76 8.46
C LYS A 49 -0.28 2.31 7.21
N ILE A 50 -1.54 1.95 6.99
CA ILE A 50 -2.33 2.50 5.90
C ILE A 50 -2.85 3.86 6.35
N LEU A 51 -2.43 4.92 5.65
CA LEU A 51 -2.84 6.27 5.97
C LEU A 51 -4.21 6.58 5.38
N GLU A 52 -4.44 6.19 4.13
CA GLU A 52 -5.70 6.44 3.44
C GLU A 52 -5.95 5.38 2.39
N GLU A 53 -7.22 5.05 2.18
CA GLU A 53 -7.69 4.30 1.03
C GLU A 53 -8.78 5.14 0.37
N LEU A 54 -8.53 5.57 -0.85
CA LEU A 54 -9.41 6.51 -1.55
C LEU A 54 -9.99 5.82 -2.79
N PRO A 55 -11.21 5.26 -2.69
CA PRO A 55 -11.88 4.74 -3.88
C PRO A 55 -12.25 5.89 -4.81
N GLN A 56 -12.01 5.69 -6.11
CA GLN A 56 -12.26 6.68 -7.12
C GLN A 56 -13.60 6.42 -7.79
N ALA A 57 -14.13 7.44 -8.48
CA ALA A 57 -15.42 7.32 -9.16
C ALA A 57 -15.43 6.25 -10.24
N ASP A 58 -14.28 5.96 -10.85
CA ASP A 58 -14.15 4.94 -11.89
C ASP A 58 -13.96 3.53 -11.34
N GLY A 59 -13.89 3.37 -10.02
CA GLY A 59 -13.69 2.08 -9.37
C GLY A 59 -12.24 1.75 -9.05
N SER A 60 -11.29 2.57 -9.48
CA SER A 60 -9.90 2.41 -9.06
C SER A 60 -9.72 2.82 -7.61
N VAL A 61 -8.58 2.47 -7.01
CA VAL A 61 -8.31 2.77 -5.60
C VAL A 61 -6.92 3.37 -5.46
N ILE A 62 -6.83 4.44 -4.70
CA ILE A 62 -5.55 5.04 -4.32
C ILE A 62 -5.29 4.67 -2.86
N VAL A 63 -4.14 4.07 -2.59
CA VAL A 63 -3.73 3.68 -1.24
C VAL A 63 -2.50 4.47 -0.86
N LYS A 64 -2.58 5.18 0.26
CA LYS A 64 -1.43 5.87 0.85
C LYS A 64 -0.96 5.08 2.05
N VAL A 65 0.30 4.72 2.06
CA VAL A 65 0.87 3.87 3.09
C VAL A 65 2.23 4.41 3.53
N ILE A 66 2.50 4.26 4.83
CA ILE A 66 3.84 4.47 5.37
C ILE A 66 4.33 3.10 5.85
N LYS A 67 5.54 2.73 5.47
CA LYS A 67 6.06 1.41 5.81
C LYS A 67 7.52 1.47 6.20
N GLN A 68 7.97 0.42 6.88
CA GLN A 68 9.34 0.27 7.33
C GLN A 68 10.31 0.32 6.15
N TYR A 69 11.38 1.11 6.32
CA TYR A 69 12.44 1.17 5.32
C TYR A 69 13.45 0.05 5.58
N ASN A 70 13.49 -0.93 4.68
CA ASN A 70 14.32 -2.13 4.84
C ASN A 70 14.11 -2.75 6.23
N ALA A 71 15.17 -2.99 6.98
CA ALA A 71 15.11 -3.52 8.34
C ALA A 71 15.31 -2.44 9.41
N CYS A 72 15.19 -1.16 9.05
CA CYS A 72 15.41 -0.08 10.00
C CYS A 72 14.28 0.02 11.02
N PRO A 73 14.57 0.46 12.25
CA PRO A 73 13.51 0.72 13.23
C PRO A 73 12.54 1.78 12.72
N VAL A 74 11.27 1.65 13.09
CA VAL A 74 10.23 2.57 12.63
C VAL A 74 10.00 3.72 13.63
N GLY A 75 10.52 3.62 14.86
CA GLY A 75 10.32 4.67 15.86
C GLY A 75 8.84 4.95 16.06
N ASP A 76 8.47 6.23 16.01
CA ASP A 76 7.09 6.66 16.17
C ASP A 76 6.33 6.84 14.86
N TYR A 77 6.94 6.52 13.72
CA TYR A 77 6.35 6.82 12.40
C TYR A 77 5.09 6.03 12.11
N LEU A 78 4.89 4.88 12.76
CA LEU A 78 3.72 4.04 12.54
C LEU A 78 2.71 4.10 13.69
N ASN A 79 2.94 4.98 14.62
CA ASN A 79 2.02 5.16 15.77
C ASN A 79 0.92 6.15 15.48
#